data_20a659767dba970cee7bd97ce5d9f505
#
_entry.id   20a659767dba970cee7bd97ce5d9f505
#
_cell.length_a   1.000
_cell.length_b   1.000
_cell.length_c   1.000
_cell.angle_alpha   90.00
_cell.angle_beta   90.00
_cell.angle_gamma   90.00
#
_symmetry.space_group_name_H-M   'P 1'
#
loop_
_entity.id
_entity.type
_entity.pdbx_description
1 polymer ?
#
loop_
_entity_poly.entity_id
_entity_poly.type
_entity_poly.pdbx_seq_one_letter_code
_entity_poly.pdbx_strand_id
1 'polypeptide(L)'
;DVQIIFGTYLDNGSQKYLGGLIARAKNGILVIENVERLSPQCYFLLIQYMQSGEYTISSGKQGKVFKSRTRIIFTSCIDSKQNIHNAFFHSIPIICHIPSLQNRPIEDKEMLIIEFFKEEGLRLKKNILISSKAFIALVNHTYENNIEELSTCIQSSCANAYLSHDVSDDLHIYLYHLPVSIINSLTLDKSNSEEEYMIDICKYLPQTKNGRIIDFFDFIVTAYREYEKGSIDLKLFLELCIDNMNVYYDYIVFEHKYYNARVRAYEKAVLDVFEHMLDRYDIYIPSNCAFVVARVIYS
;
A
#
# COMPACT_ATOMS: atom_id res chain seq x y z
N ASP A 1 -31.97 4.03 2.37
CA ASP A 1 -30.88 3.07 2.05
C ASP A 1 -31.44 1.77 1.47
N VAL A 2 -32.41 1.09 2.16
CA VAL A 2 -32.95 -0.19 1.69
C VAL A 2 -33.55 -0.08 0.30
N GLN A 3 -34.35 0.92 0.03
CA GLN A 3 -34.98 1.12 -1.29
C GLN A 3 -33.94 1.43 -2.38
N ILE A 4 -32.90 2.14 -2.03
CA ILE A 4 -31.81 2.48 -2.97
C ILE A 4 -31.00 1.22 -3.32
N ILE A 5 -30.63 0.44 -2.31
CA ILE A 5 -29.74 -0.73 -2.50
C ILE A 5 -30.50 -1.90 -3.12
N PHE A 6 -31.68 -2.22 -2.58
CA PHE A 6 -32.48 -3.41 -2.98
C PHE A 6 -33.54 -3.10 -3.99
N GLY A 7 -34.04 -1.85 -4.07
CA GLY A 7 -35.14 -1.42 -4.92
C GLY A 7 -36.45 -1.36 -4.19
N THR A 8 -37.48 -0.93 -4.90
CA THR A 8 -38.82 -0.74 -4.37
C THR A 8 -39.89 -1.01 -5.43
N TYR A 9 -41.16 -1.20 -4.99
CA TYR A 9 -42.28 -1.23 -5.89
C TYR A 9 -42.94 0.15 -5.96
N LEU A 10 -43.28 0.58 -7.16
CA LEU A 10 -44.04 1.81 -7.36
C LEU A 10 -45.56 1.51 -7.10
N ASP A 11 -46.14 2.29 -6.21
CA ASP A 11 -47.51 2.09 -5.70
C ASP A 11 -48.60 2.70 -6.63
N ASN A 12 -48.34 2.75 -7.93
CA ASN A 12 -49.21 3.39 -8.92
C ASN A 12 -50.20 2.40 -9.57
N GLY A 13 -50.68 1.39 -8.84
CA GLY A 13 -51.63 0.39 -9.36
C GLY A 13 -51.04 -0.64 -10.34
N SER A 14 -49.81 -0.46 -10.81
CA SER A 14 -49.14 -1.34 -11.80
C SER A 14 -48.10 -2.29 -11.22
N GLN A 15 -47.90 -2.33 -9.92
CA GLN A 15 -46.87 -3.16 -9.22
C GLN A 15 -45.49 -3.21 -9.96
N LYS A 16 -45.08 -2.10 -10.54
CA LYS A 16 -43.84 -2.03 -11.30
C LYS A 16 -42.68 -1.99 -10.33
N TYR A 17 -41.75 -2.97 -10.43
CA TYR A 17 -40.51 -3.00 -9.68
C TYR A 17 -39.48 -2.02 -10.23
N LEU A 18 -38.98 -1.17 -9.37
CA LEU A 18 -37.79 -0.32 -9.63
C LEU A 18 -36.57 -0.97 -9.00
N GLY A 19 -35.70 -1.49 -9.82
CA GLY A 19 -34.49 -2.18 -9.38
C GLY A 19 -33.52 -1.27 -8.64
N GLY A 20 -33.03 -1.75 -7.48
CA GLY A 20 -31.99 -1.07 -6.69
C GLY A 20 -30.58 -1.26 -7.25
N LEU A 21 -29.59 -0.77 -6.50
CA LEU A 21 -28.17 -0.82 -6.91
C LEU A 21 -27.68 -2.27 -7.12
N ILE A 22 -28.11 -3.23 -6.29
CA ILE A 22 -27.75 -4.65 -6.46
C ILE A 22 -28.24 -5.19 -7.82
N ALA A 23 -29.45 -4.86 -8.22
CA ALA A 23 -29.97 -5.29 -9.51
C ALA A 23 -29.27 -4.61 -10.68
N ARG A 24 -28.90 -3.34 -10.52
CA ARG A 24 -28.16 -2.57 -11.54
C ARG A 24 -26.71 -3.06 -11.72
N ALA A 25 -26.08 -3.47 -10.62
CA ALA A 25 -24.71 -4.00 -10.60
C ALA A 25 -24.66 -5.53 -10.87
N LYS A 26 -25.71 -6.11 -11.45
CA LYS A 26 -25.81 -7.56 -11.72
C LYS A 26 -24.58 -8.07 -12.49
N ASN A 27 -23.96 -9.13 -11.96
CA ASN A 27 -22.70 -9.72 -12.44
C ASN A 27 -21.47 -8.79 -12.38
N GLY A 28 -21.58 -7.61 -11.76
CA GLY A 28 -20.52 -6.64 -11.56
C GLY A 28 -20.12 -6.52 -10.10
N ILE A 29 -19.63 -5.33 -9.76
CA ILE A 29 -19.18 -4.94 -8.43
C ILE A 29 -20.02 -3.75 -7.97
N LEU A 30 -20.51 -3.81 -6.74
CA LEU A 30 -21.15 -2.70 -6.03
C LEU A 30 -20.23 -2.26 -4.89
N VAL A 31 -19.85 -1.00 -4.88
CA VAL A 31 -19.11 -0.40 -3.75
C VAL A 31 -20.10 0.36 -2.87
N ILE A 32 -20.08 0.06 -1.57
CA ILE A 32 -20.89 0.75 -0.57
C ILE A 32 -19.93 1.41 0.41
N GLU A 33 -19.87 2.72 0.34
CA GLU A 33 -18.99 3.53 1.19
C GLU A 33 -19.67 3.92 2.49
N ASN A 34 -18.85 4.10 3.55
CA ASN A 34 -19.30 4.48 4.88
C ASN A 34 -20.41 3.55 5.39
N VAL A 35 -20.14 2.24 5.33
CA VAL A 35 -21.14 1.22 5.68
C VAL A 35 -21.72 1.41 7.08
N GLU A 36 -20.99 2.02 8.00
CA GLU A 36 -21.42 2.36 9.36
C GLU A 36 -22.63 3.30 9.43
N ARG A 37 -22.97 3.96 8.32
CA ARG A 37 -24.14 4.86 8.23
C ARG A 37 -25.41 4.17 7.76
N LEU A 38 -25.33 2.88 7.44
CA LEU A 38 -26.51 2.12 6.99
C LEU A 38 -27.49 1.87 8.14
N SER A 39 -28.77 1.78 7.81
CA SER A 39 -29.81 1.41 8.77
C SER A 39 -29.69 -0.05 9.21
N PRO A 40 -30.13 -0.41 10.43
CA PRO A 40 -30.13 -1.80 10.92
C PRO A 40 -30.85 -2.77 9.98
N GLN A 41 -31.93 -2.33 9.36
CA GLN A 41 -32.69 -3.12 8.39
C GLN A 41 -31.82 -3.41 7.13
N CYS A 42 -31.01 -2.46 6.72
CA CYS A 42 -30.13 -2.62 5.57
C CYS A 42 -29.04 -3.67 5.84
N TYR A 43 -28.44 -3.65 7.03
CA TYR A 43 -27.49 -4.69 7.46
C TYR A 43 -28.10 -6.09 7.42
N PHE A 44 -29.29 -6.23 7.96
CA PHE A 44 -29.99 -7.54 7.96
C PHE A 44 -30.18 -8.07 6.54
N LEU A 45 -30.65 -7.24 5.62
CA LEU A 45 -30.87 -7.63 4.23
C LEU A 45 -29.55 -7.91 3.49
N LEU A 46 -28.49 -7.16 3.78
CA LEU A 46 -27.16 -7.39 3.22
C LEU A 46 -26.58 -8.72 3.70
N ILE A 47 -26.72 -9.06 5.00
CA ILE A 47 -26.28 -10.37 5.53
C ILE A 47 -27.02 -11.50 4.81
N GLN A 48 -28.35 -11.40 4.70
CA GLN A 48 -29.18 -12.39 4.01
C GLN A 48 -28.75 -12.54 2.55
N TYR A 49 -28.53 -11.42 1.87
CA TYR A 49 -28.05 -11.42 0.48
C TYR A 49 -26.68 -12.06 0.31
N MET A 50 -25.72 -11.74 1.18
CA MET A 50 -24.37 -12.33 1.13
C MET A 50 -24.38 -13.84 1.36
N GLN A 51 -25.29 -14.35 2.18
CA GLN A 51 -25.41 -15.78 2.48
C GLN A 51 -26.11 -16.58 1.37
N SER A 52 -27.16 -16.01 0.75
CA SER A 52 -28.03 -16.74 -0.17
C SER A 52 -27.92 -16.32 -1.63
N GLY A 53 -27.37 -15.13 -1.90
CA GLY A 53 -27.45 -14.49 -3.22
C GLY A 53 -28.86 -14.00 -3.57
N GLU A 54 -29.77 -14.01 -2.60
CA GLU A 54 -31.18 -13.65 -2.77
C GLU A 54 -31.57 -12.52 -1.82
N TYR A 55 -32.51 -11.70 -2.24
CA TYR A 55 -33.10 -10.67 -1.39
C TYR A 55 -34.59 -10.55 -1.67
N THR A 56 -35.36 -10.18 -0.63
CA THR A 56 -36.80 -10.09 -0.69
C THR A 56 -37.25 -8.65 -0.57
N ILE A 57 -38.10 -8.20 -1.47
CA ILE A 57 -38.71 -6.88 -1.42
C ILE A 57 -40.18 -7.08 -1.18
N SER A 58 -40.69 -6.43 -0.12
CA SER A 58 -42.10 -6.47 0.23
C SER A 58 -42.91 -5.57 -0.70
N SER A 59 -43.97 -6.11 -1.31
CA SER A 59 -44.98 -5.37 -2.05
C SER A 59 -46.34 -5.68 -1.40
N GLY A 60 -46.79 -4.82 -0.49
CA GLY A 60 -48.01 -5.06 0.28
C GLY A 60 -47.95 -6.34 1.11
N LYS A 61 -48.87 -7.28 0.89
CA LYS A 61 -48.95 -8.56 1.63
C LYS A 61 -48.03 -9.68 1.05
N GLN A 62 -47.37 -9.48 -0.08
CA GLN A 62 -46.54 -10.49 -0.70
C GLN A 62 -45.12 -9.96 -0.92
N GLY A 63 -44.13 -10.72 -0.48
CA GLY A 63 -42.72 -10.48 -0.77
C GLY A 63 -42.29 -11.21 -2.05
N LYS A 64 -41.56 -10.55 -2.96
CA LYS A 64 -40.99 -11.19 -4.13
C LYS A 64 -39.48 -11.36 -3.92
N VAL A 65 -39.00 -12.58 -4.20
CA VAL A 65 -37.60 -12.93 -4.08
C VAL A 65 -36.88 -12.62 -5.39
N PHE A 66 -35.72 -11.96 -5.29
CA PHE A 66 -34.82 -11.64 -6.40
C PHE A 66 -33.48 -12.32 -6.18
N LYS A 67 -32.87 -12.77 -7.27
CA LYS A 67 -31.51 -13.35 -7.26
C LYS A 67 -30.54 -12.46 -8.02
N SER A 68 -29.37 -12.22 -7.47
CA SER A 68 -28.28 -11.50 -8.14
C SER A 68 -26.94 -12.12 -7.79
N ARG A 69 -25.95 -11.96 -8.68
CA ARG A 69 -24.55 -12.34 -8.46
C ARG A 69 -23.65 -11.09 -8.47
N THR A 70 -24.01 -10.14 -7.63
CA THR A 70 -23.25 -8.90 -7.49
C THR A 70 -22.22 -9.09 -6.37
N ARG A 71 -20.95 -8.78 -6.66
CA ARG A 71 -19.91 -8.70 -5.64
C ARG A 71 -20.04 -7.37 -4.93
N ILE A 72 -19.86 -7.35 -3.61
CA ILE A 72 -19.95 -6.12 -2.84
C ILE A 72 -18.64 -5.84 -2.15
N ILE A 73 -18.18 -4.60 -2.25
CA ILE A 73 -17.04 -4.06 -1.51
C ILE A 73 -17.63 -3.03 -0.53
N PHE A 74 -17.28 -3.17 0.74
CA PHE A 74 -17.67 -2.22 1.78
C PHE A 74 -16.46 -1.40 2.19
N THR A 75 -16.64 -0.09 2.40
CA THR A 75 -15.64 0.73 3.08
C THR A 75 -16.21 1.31 4.36
N SER A 76 -15.39 1.42 5.40
CA SER A 76 -15.74 1.97 6.71
C SER A 76 -14.57 2.76 7.26
N CYS A 77 -14.86 3.87 7.92
CA CYS A 77 -13.88 4.66 8.68
C CYS A 77 -13.78 4.22 10.14
N ILE A 78 -14.64 3.29 10.59
CA ILE A 78 -14.69 2.81 11.97
C ILE A 78 -14.08 1.41 12.05
N ASP A 79 -13.24 1.19 13.06
CA ASP A 79 -12.68 -0.14 13.33
C ASP A 79 -13.82 -1.13 13.63
N SER A 80 -13.82 -2.26 12.93
CA SER A 80 -14.81 -3.34 13.08
C SER A 80 -14.95 -3.86 14.51
N LYS A 81 -13.90 -3.71 15.34
CA LYS A 81 -13.87 -4.15 16.74
C LYS A 81 -14.70 -3.29 17.69
N GLN A 82 -15.03 -2.06 17.30
CA GLN A 82 -15.77 -1.10 18.16
C GLN A 82 -17.27 -1.02 17.84
N ASN A 83 -17.78 -1.82 16.92
CA ASN A 83 -19.12 -1.60 16.35
C ASN A 83 -20.21 -2.51 16.93
N ILE A 84 -21.39 -1.92 17.14
CA ILE A 84 -22.66 -2.57 17.59
C ILE A 84 -23.12 -3.65 16.59
N HIS A 85 -22.62 -3.64 15.36
CA HIS A 85 -23.03 -4.54 14.28
C HIS A 85 -22.05 -5.70 14.03
N ASN A 86 -21.50 -6.29 15.09
CA ASN A 86 -20.55 -7.40 14.99
C ASN A 86 -21.01 -8.53 14.05
N ALA A 87 -22.31 -8.86 14.03
CA ALA A 87 -22.85 -9.90 13.16
C ALA A 87 -22.66 -9.59 11.66
N PHE A 88 -22.77 -8.33 11.26
CA PHE A 88 -22.54 -7.91 9.88
C PHE A 88 -21.07 -8.08 9.50
N PHE A 89 -20.14 -7.57 10.30
CA PHE A 89 -18.72 -7.69 10.02
C PHE A 89 -18.25 -9.16 10.03
N HIS A 90 -18.78 -10.00 10.93
CA HIS A 90 -18.49 -11.43 10.91
C HIS A 90 -19.01 -12.16 9.67
N SER A 91 -19.99 -11.61 8.97
CA SER A 91 -20.49 -12.19 7.72
C SER A 91 -19.65 -11.82 6.48
N ILE A 92 -18.69 -10.88 6.62
CA ILE A 92 -17.80 -10.48 5.55
C ILE A 92 -16.57 -11.40 5.55
N PRO A 93 -16.33 -12.17 4.46
CA PRO A 93 -15.31 -13.19 4.45
C PRO A 93 -13.87 -12.64 4.43
N ILE A 94 -13.67 -11.43 3.91
CA ILE A 94 -12.36 -10.79 3.79
C ILE A 94 -12.45 -9.36 4.31
N ILE A 95 -11.67 -9.06 5.34
CA ILE A 95 -11.56 -7.72 5.92
C ILE A 95 -10.11 -7.28 5.81
N CYS A 96 -9.88 -6.15 5.14
CA CYS A 96 -8.58 -5.52 5.03
C CYS A 96 -8.56 -4.25 5.90
N HIS A 97 -7.63 -4.17 6.83
CA HIS A 97 -7.39 -2.97 7.62
C HIS A 97 -6.31 -2.12 6.96
N ILE A 98 -6.65 -0.87 6.64
CA ILE A 98 -5.69 0.12 6.12
C ILE A 98 -5.29 1.03 7.28
N PRO A 99 -4.04 0.95 7.76
CA PRO A 99 -3.60 1.76 8.88
C PRO A 99 -3.54 3.24 8.49
N SER A 100 -3.77 4.13 9.47
CA SER A 100 -3.53 5.56 9.29
C SER A 100 -2.06 5.82 8.98
N LEU A 101 -1.76 6.97 8.37
CA LEU A 101 -0.39 7.33 7.97
C LEU A 101 0.59 7.34 9.16
N GLN A 102 0.12 7.70 10.36
CA GLN A 102 0.91 7.67 11.60
C GLN A 102 1.32 6.26 12.03
N ASN A 103 0.49 5.26 11.71
CA ASN A 103 0.69 3.87 12.10
C ASN A 103 1.36 3.05 10.99
N ARG A 104 1.73 3.69 9.89
CA ARG A 104 2.48 3.04 8.81
C ARG A 104 3.98 3.10 9.07
N PRO A 105 4.75 2.15 8.53
CA PRO A 105 6.22 2.22 8.51
C PRO A 105 6.70 3.54 7.88
N ILE A 106 7.89 3.97 8.28
CA ILE A 106 8.50 5.21 7.75
C ILE A 106 8.68 5.10 6.23
N GLU A 107 9.05 3.94 5.77
CA GLU A 107 9.26 3.63 4.35
C GLU A 107 7.99 3.86 3.51
N ASP A 108 6.83 3.50 4.04
CA ASP A 108 5.54 3.75 3.36
C ASP A 108 5.25 5.26 3.25
N LYS A 109 5.61 6.04 4.29
CA LYS A 109 5.49 7.50 4.24
C LYS A 109 6.43 8.11 3.20
N GLU A 110 7.69 7.66 3.17
CA GLU A 110 8.68 8.09 2.18
C GLU A 110 8.19 7.82 0.76
N MET A 111 7.67 6.62 0.50
CA MET A 111 7.11 6.27 -0.81
C MET A 111 5.95 7.19 -1.21
N LEU A 112 5.03 7.46 -0.29
CA LEU A 112 3.90 8.35 -0.57
C LEU A 112 4.36 9.77 -0.85
N ILE A 113 5.32 10.29 -0.08
CA ILE A 113 5.90 11.62 -0.29
C ILE A 113 6.51 11.72 -1.69
N ILE A 114 7.29 10.72 -2.07
CA ILE A 114 7.93 10.68 -3.39
C ILE A 114 6.91 10.59 -4.51
N GLU A 115 5.89 9.74 -4.35
CA GLU A 115 4.86 9.58 -5.38
C GLU A 115 4.07 10.89 -5.59
N PHE A 116 3.69 11.58 -4.52
CA PHE A 116 3.04 12.88 -4.63
C PHE A 116 3.93 13.95 -5.25
N PHE A 117 5.24 13.96 -4.94
CA PHE A 117 6.16 14.86 -5.63
C PHE A 117 6.33 14.51 -7.11
N LYS A 118 6.34 13.23 -7.49
CA LYS A 118 6.36 12.82 -8.90
C LYS A 118 5.10 13.29 -9.64
N GLU A 119 3.92 13.13 -9.03
CA GLU A 119 2.65 13.63 -9.58
C GLU A 119 2.70 15.15 -9.81
N GLU A 120 3.19 15.90 -8.81
CA GLU A 120 3.35 17.35 -8.94
C GLU A 120 4.40 17.74 -10.00
N GLY A 121 5.51 17.01 -10.07
CA GLY A 121 6.53 17.21 -11.10
C GLY A 121 5.98 17.00 -12.51
N LEU A 122 5.16 15.97 -12.71
CA LEU A 122 4.47 15.74 -13.98
C LEU A 122 3.47 16.86 -14.30
N ARG A 123 2.72 17.35 -13.29
CA ARG A 123 1.77 18.45 -13.45
C ARG A 123 2.45 19.76 -13.82
N LEU A 124 3.57 20.07 -13.19
CA LEU A 124 4.35 21.28 -13.40
C LEU A 124 5.31 21.17 -14.60
N LYS A 125 5.51 19.96 -15.12
CA LYS A 125 6.49 19.62 -16.17
C LYS A 125 7.91 20.03 -15.77
N LYS A 126 8.26 19.81 -14.51
CA LYS A 126 9.58 20.09 -13.94
C LYS A 126 10.09 18.90 -13.15
N ASN A 127 11.39 18.69 -13.16
CA ASN A 127 12.01 17.78 -12.21
C ASN A 127 12.03 18.44 -10.82
N ILE A 128 11.81 17.66 -9.76
CA ILE A 128 11.77 18.16 -8.38
C ILE A 128 12.99 17.66 -7.62
N LEU A 129 13.70 18.61 -7.03
CA LEU A 129 14.82 18.38 -6.13
C LEU A 129 14.41 18.90 -4.75
N ILE A 130 14.45 18.03 -3.74
CA ILE A 130 14.11 18.40 -2.36
C ILE A 130 15.35 18.32 -1.45
N SER A 131 15.51 19.28 -0.55
CA SER A 131 16.58 19.21 0.44
C SER A 131 16.32 18.09 1.45
N SER A 132 17.38 17.41 1.89
CA SER A 132 17.31 16.31 2.88
C SER A 132 16.57 16.75 4.15
N LYS A 133 16.76 17.99 4.61
CA LYS A 133 16.07 18.54 5.78
C LYS A 133 14.56 18.70 5.55
N ALA A 134 14.16 19.16 4.38
CA ALA A 134 12.74 19.30 4.03
C ALA A 134 12.08 17.92 3.91
N PHE A 135 12.77 16.95 3.32
CA PHE A 135 12.28 15.58 3.20
C PHE A 135 12.07 14.91 4.56
N ILE A 136 13.07 14.99 5.45
CA ILE A 136 12.98 14.46 6.82
C ILE A 136 11.87 15.15 7.61
N ALA A 137 11.67 16.46 7.44
CA ALA A 137 10.58 17.19 8.08
C ALA A 137 9.21 16.66 7.67
N LEU A 138 9.00 16.38 6.37
CA LEU A 138 7.77 15.76 5.87
C LEU A 138 7.56 14.35 6.40
N VAL A 139 8.60 13.52 6.44
CA VAL A 139 8.53 12.14 6.96
C VAL A 139 8.15 12.10 8.43
N ASN A 140 8.74 12.99 9.25
CA ASN A 140 8.53 12.99 10.70
C ASN A 140 7.27 13.71 11.14
N HIS A 141 6.64 14.50 10.26
CA HIS A 141 5.42 15.23 10.62
C HIS A 141 4.23 14.30 10.86
N THR A 142 3.37 14.72 11.80
CA THR A 142 2.12 14.04 12.14
C THR A 142 0.97 14.68 11.38
N TYR A 143 0.35 13.94 10.47
CA TYR A 143 -0.74 14.42 9.64
C TYR A 143 -2.10 14.04 10.27
N GLU A 144 -2.87 15.02 10.75
CA GLU A 144 -4.17 14.80 11.40
C GLU A 144 -5.21 14.28 10.40
N ASN A 145 -5.22 14.85 9.19
CA ASN A 145 -6.10 14.43 8.08
C ASN A 145 -5.46 13.38 7.17
N ASN A 146 -4.48 12.63 7.70
CA ASN A 146 -3.91 11.47 7.03
C ASN A 146 -3.28 11.83 5.66
N ILE A 147 -3.55 11.05 4.62
CA ILE A 147 -2.96 11.17 3.29
C ILE A 147 -3.38 12.47 2.58
N GLU A 148 -4.60 12.95 2.83
CA GLU A 148 -5.10 14.19 2.22
C GLU A 148 -4.30 15.43 2.66
N GLU A 149 -3.98 15.49 3.95
CA GLU A 149 -3.14 16.57 4.48
C GLU A 149 -1.71 16.50 3.93
N LEU A 150 -1.12 15.30 3.87
CA LEU A 150 0.19 15.09 3.27
C LEU A 150 0.22 15.59 1.81
N SER A 151 -0.76 15.19 1.00
CA SER A 151 -0.88 15.63 -0.39
C SER A 151 -0.99 17.15 -0.49
N THR A 152 -1.83 17.77 0.34
CA THR A 152 -2.00 19.23 0.40
C THR A 152 -0.72 19.95 0.80
N CYS A 153 0.03 19.42 1.77
CA CYS A 153 1.32 19.96 2.20
C CYS A 153 2.34 19.93 1.04
N ILE A 154 2.39 18.84 0.29
CA ILE A 154 3.31 18.71 -0.85
C ILE A 154 2.92 19.69 -1.97
N GLN A 155 1.64 19.80 -2.30
CA GLN A 155 1.15 20.75 -3.30
C GLN A 155 1.48 22.18 -2.91
N SER A 156 1.25 22.56 -1.65
CA SER A 156 1.58 23.88 -1.13
C SER A 156 3.09 24.16 -1.19
N SER A 157 3.91 23.16 -0.85
CA SER A 157 5.37 23.29 -0.92
C SER A 157 5.88 23.50 -2.33
N CYS A 158 5.31 22.76 -3.30
CA CYS A 158 5.62 22.94 -4.72
C CYS A 158 5.17 24.32 -5.22
N ALA A 159 3.98 24.79 -4.81
CA ALA A 159 3.48 26.11 -5.17
C ALA A 159 4.38 27.23 -4.60
N ASN A 160 4.77 27.13 -3.33
CA ASN A 160 5.66 28.10 -2.70
C ASN A 160 7.03 28.13 -3.39
N ALA A 161 7.59 26.96 -3.70
CA ALA A 161 8.84 26.88 -4.44
C ALA A 161 8.74 27.46 -5.84
N TYR A 162 7.64 27.19 -6.54
CA TYR A 162 7.39 27.72 -7.89
C TYR A 162 7.29 29.24 -7.91
N LEU A 163 6.64 29.84 -6.91
CA LEU A 163 6.49 31.29 -6.78
C LEU A 163 7.80 32.00 -6.41
N SER A 164 8.71 31.34 -5.71
CA SER A 164 9.98 31.89 -5.26
C SER A 164 11.12 31.69 -6.27
N HIS A 165 10.86 31.04 -7.40
CA HIS A 165 11.91 30.52 -8.29
C HIS A 165 12.18 31.41 -9.47
N ASP A 166 13.48 31.70 -9.69
CA ASP A 166 14.02 32.18 -10.96
C ASP A 166 14.13 31.03 -11.96
N VAL A 167 14.11 31.34 -13.24
CA VAL A 167 13.98 30.53 -14.47
C VAL A 167 14.91 29.30 -14.55
N SER A 168 14.85 28.35 -13.62
CA SER A 168 15.56 27.07 -13.75
C SER A 168 14.63 25.95 -14.25
N ASP A 169 15.20 24.95 -14.93
CA ASP A 169 14.45 23.81 -15.44
C ASP A 169 13.97 22.88 -14.29
N ASP A 170 14.70 22.85 -13.19
CA ASP A 170 14.39 22.04 -12.00
C ASP A 170 13.74 22.87 -10.90
N LEU A 171 12.79 22.30 -10.16
CA LEU A 171 12.13 22.92 -9.01
C LEU A 171 12.82 22.48 -7.72
N HIS A 172 13.46 23.44 -7.02
CA HIS A 172 14.18 23.17 -5.77
C HIS A 172 13.28 23.45 -4.55
N ILE A 173 13.08 22.43 -3.72
CA ILE A 173 12.27 22.54 -2.51
C ILE A 173 13.18 22.52 -1.28
N TYR A 174 13.15 23.61 -0.54
CA TYR A 174 13.86 23.78 0.72
C TYR A 174 12.89 23.80 1.90
N LEU A 175 13.42 23.67 3.11
CA LEU A 175 12.63 23.66 4.34
C LEU A 175 11.66 24.86 4.46
N TYR A 176 12.09 26.05 4.05
CA TYR A 176 11.26 27.27 4.11
C TYR A 176 10.10 27.31 3.11
N HIS A 177 10.05 26.41 2.14
CA HIS A 177 8.91 26.25 1.24
C HIS A 177 7.78 25.41 1.85
N LEU A 178 8.07 24.65 2.93
CA LEU A 178 7.08 23.83 3.60
C LEU A 178 6.03 24.68 4.35
N PRO A 179 4.81 24.16 4.54
CA PRO A 179 3.81 24.79 5.39
C PRO A 179 4.33 25.06 6.82
N VAL A 180 3.89 26.17 7.40
CA VAL A 180 4.31 26.60 8.74
C VAL A 180 4.01 25.56 9.81
N SER A 181 2.94 24.77 9.65
CA SER A 181 2.60 23.64 10.55
C SER A 181 3.73 22.60 10.64
N ILE A 182 4.37 22.28 9.52
CA ILE A 182 5.48 21.32 9.47
C ILE A 182 6.72 21.94 10.11
N ILE A 183 7.04 23.21 9.78
CA ILE A 183 8.22 23.90 10.30
C ILE A 183 8.12 24.02 11.84
N ASN A 184 6.95 24.35 12.36
CA ASN A 184 6.73 24.49 13.81
C ASN A 184 6.75 23.17 14.57
N SER A 185 6.49 22.04 13.90
CA SER A 185 6.56 20.71 14.51
C SER A 185 7.99 20.17 14.62
N LEU A 186 8.97 20.84 13.99
CA LEU A 186 10.36 20.44 14.10
C LEU A 186 10.87 20.73 15.50
N THR A 187 11.15 19.69 16.27
CA THR A 187 12.00 19.81 17.47
C THR A 187 13.41 20.14 16.99
N LEU A 188 13.91 21.28 17.42
CA LEU A 188 15.29 21.70 17.15
C LEU A 188 16.26 20.82 17.96
N ASP A 189 16.37 19.56 17.63
CA ASP A 189 17.46 18.71 18.11
C ASP A 189 18.76 19.20 17.48
N LYS A 190 19.56 19.85 18.31
CA LYS A 190 20.86 20.45 17.92
C LYS A 190 21.94 19.44 17.51
N SER A 191 21.58 18.17 17.36
CA SER A 191 22.57 17.07 17.16
C SER A 191 22.82 16.65 15.72
N ASN A 192 22.05 17.11 14.74
CA ASN A 192 22.27 16.71 13.35
C ASN A 192 22.93 17.83 12.53
N SER A 193 24.26 17.89 12.64
CA SER A 193 25.13 18.60 11.70
C SER A 193 25.42 17.78 10.43
N GLU A 194 24.42 17.03 9.95
CA GLU A 194 24.56 16.38 8.64
C GLU A 194 24.51 17.43 7.55
N GLU A 195 25.45 17.34 6.61
CA GLU A 195 25.49 18.22 5.44
C GLU A 195 24.16 18.12 4.68
N GLU A 196 23.57 19.29 4.37
CA GLU A 196 22.35 19.34 3.59
C GLU A 196 22.62 18.98 2.14
N TYR A 197 21.96 17.96 1.63
CA TYR A 197 22.07 17.54 0.23
C TYR A 197 20.71 17.55 -0.44
N MET A 198 20.71 17.60 -1.78
CA MET A 198 19.50 17.58 -2.58
C MET A 198 19.18 16.15 -3.02
N ILE A 199 17.92 15.78 -2.84
CA ILE A 199 17.34 14.50 -3.24
C ILE A 199 16.62 14.72 -4.56
N ASP A 200 17.02 14.01 -5.61
CA ASP A 200 16.33 14.00 -6.90
C ASP A 200 15.14 13.02 -6.81
N ILE A 201 13.92 13.55 -6.83
CA ILE A 201 12.69 12.76 -6.67
C ILE A 201 12.52 11.72 -7.77
N CYS A 202 12.95 12.01 -8.99
CA CYS A 202 12.84 11.05 -10.10
C CYS A 202 13.80 9.87 -9.97
N LYS A 203 14.93 10.07 -9.28
CA LYS A 203 15.98 9.05 -9.08
C LYS A 203 15.95 8.41 -7.70
N TYR A 204 15.16 8.98 -6.78
CA TYR A 204 15.07 8.45 -5.43
C TYR A 204 14.35 7.12 -5.43
N LEU A 205 15.06 6.10 -4.97
CA LEU A 205 14.49 4.81 -4.64
C LEU A 205 14.38 4.74 -3.12
N PRO A 206 13.17 4.69 -2.56
CA PRO A 206 13.00 4.49 -1.13
C PRO A 206 13.75 3.23 -0.71
N GLN A 207 14.49 3.31 0.38
CA GLN A 207 15.19 2.14 0.92
C GLN A 207 14.19 1.19 1.61
N THR A 208 13.12 0.83 0.92
CA THR A 208 12.15 -0.13 1.43
C THR A 208 12.67 -1.55 1.27
N LYS A 209 12.50 -2.35 2.31
CA LYS A 209 12.75 -3.80 2.24
C LYS A 209 12.08 -4.44 1.03
N ASN A 210 10.86 -4.03 0.73
CA ASN A 210 10.04 -4.60 -0.33
C ASN A 210 10.39 -4.04 -1.72
N GLY A 211 10.77 -2.76 -1.84
CA GLY A 211 11.18 -2.15 -3.11
C GLY A 211 12.39 -2.88 -3.70
N ARG A 212 13.44 -3.09 -2.91
CA ARG A 212 14.65 -3.79 -3.41
C ARG A 212 14.42 -5.26 -3.74
N ILE A 213 13.46 -5.92 -3.05
CA ILE A 213 13.05 -7.28 -3.41
C ILE A 213 12.32 -7.29 -4.76
N ILE A 214 11.40 -6.34 -4.97
CA ILE A 214 10.69 -6.17 -6.23
C ILE A 214 11.67 -5.84 -7.34
N ASP A 215 12.57 -4.87 -7.13
CA ASP A 215 13.60 -4.49 -8.09
C ASP A 215 14.51 -5.67 -8.47
N PHE A 216 14.86 -6.51 -7.50
CA PHE A 216 15.64 -7.72 -7.74
C PHE A 216 14.92 -8.68 -8.70
N PHE A 217 13.64 -8.97 -8.43
CA PHE A 217 12.86 -9.86 -9.27
C PHE A 217 12.55 -9.25 -10.64
N ASP A 218 12.22 -7.96 -10.70
CA ASP A 218 11.96 -7.25 -11.94
C ASP A 218 13.19 -7.22 -12.85
N PHE A 219 14.38 -7.04 -12.26
CA PHE A 219 15.63 -7.12 -12.99
C PHE A 219 15.84 -8.51 -13.60
N ILE A 220 15.69 -9.57 -12.80
CA ILE A 220 15.86 -10.97 -13.28
C ILE A 220 14.84 -11.28 -14.39
N VAL A 221 13.58 -10.90 -14.22
CA VAL A 221 12.53 -11.09 -15.23
C VAL A 221 12.85 -10.33 -16.52
N THR A 222 13.38 -9.13 -16.42
CA THR A 222 13.77 -8.32 -17.57
C THR A 222 14.96 -8.94 -18.31
N ALA A 223 16.02 -9.33 -17.56
CA ALA A 223 17.19 -10.00 -18.13
C ALA A 223 16.78 -11.34 -18.80
N TYR A 224 15.87 -12.10 -18.20
CA TYR A 224 15.36 -13.33 -18.80
C TYR A 224 14.61 -13.09 -20.12
N ARG A 225 13.78 -12.04 -20.17
CA ARG A 225 13.07 -11.65 -21.41
C ARG A 225 14.03 -11.23 -22.53
N GLU A 226 15.13 -10.59 -22.21
CA GLU A 226 16.18 -10.23 -23.18
C GLU A 226 16.93 -11.47 -23.68
N TYR A 227 17.19 -12.43 -22.81
CA TYR A 227 17.74 -13.73 -23.17
C TYR A 227 16.79 -14.52 -24.09
N GLU A 228 15.49 -14.61 -23.77
CA GLU A 228 14.49 -15.26 -24.62
C GLU A 228 14.39 -14.62 -26.02
N LYS A 229 14.54 -13.30 -26.12
CA LYS A 229 14.55 -12.58 -27.41
C LYS A 229 15.86 -12.75 -28.18
N GLY A 230 16.86 -13.42 -27.61
CA GLY A 230 18.18 -13.57 -28.21
C GLY A 230 19.02 -12.27 -28.21
N SER A 231 18.64 -11.25 -27.44
CA SER A 231 19.38 -10.00 -27.33
C SER A 231 20.66 -10.15 -26.51
N ILE A 232 20.67 -11.08 -25.58
CA ILE A 232 21.82 -11.47 -24.77
C ILE A 232 22.02 -12.98 -24.81
N ASP A 233 23.26 -13.43 -24.64
CA ASP A 233 23.59 -14.85 -24.58
C ASP A 233 23.43 -15.40 -23.14
N LEU A 234 23.50 -16.72 -23.00
CA LEU A 234 23.35 -17.38 -21.69
C LEU A 234 24.44 -16.93 -20.70
N LYS A 235 25.65 -16.70 -21.19
CA LYS A 235 26.78 -16.32 -20.33
C LYS A 235 26.54 -14.94 -19.73
N LEU A 236 26.18 -13.97 -20.55
CA LEU A 236 25.86 -12.60 -20.09
C LEU A 236 24.63 -12.59 -19.19
N PHE A 237 23.61 -13.38 -19.49
CA PHE A 237 22.45 -13.53 -18.62
C PHE A 237 22.85 -14.03 -17.23
N LEU A 238 23.70 -15.05 -17.14
CA LEU A 238 24.16 -15.58 -15.85
C LEU A 238 25.05 -14.58 -15.10
N GLU A 239 25.94 -13.87 -15.79
CA GLU A 239 26.77 -12.81 -15.19
C GLU A 239 25.87 -11.71 -14.58
N LEU A 240 24.89 -11.21 -15.31
CA LEU A 240 23.93 -10.22 -14.83
C LEU A 240 23.11 -10.70 -13.61
N CYS A 241 22.68 -11.96 -13.62
CA CYS A 241 21.98 -12.55 -12.47
C CYS A 241 22.87 -12.67 -11.24
N ILE A 242 24.13 -13.10 -11.42
CA ILE A 242 25.09 -13.22 -10.31
C ILE A 242 25.40 -11.86 -9.71
N ASP A 243 25.66 -10.84 -10.54
CA ASP A 243 25.94 -9.49 -10.07
C ASP A 243 24.76 -8.90 -9.28
N ASN A 244 23.54 -9.06 -9.81
CA ASN A 244 22.34 -8.61 -9.11
C ASN A 244 22.09 -9.39 -7.79
N MET A 245 22.37 -10.70 -7.78
CA MET A 245 22.31 -11.51 -6.55
C MET A 245 23.32 -11.05 -5.52
N ASN A 246 24.54 -10.69 -5.92
CA ASN A 246 25.57 -10.17 -5.00
C ASN A 246 25.14 -8.84 -4.38
N VAL A 247 24.61 -7.91 -5.18
CA VAL A 247 24.06 -6.64 -4.67
C VAL A 247 22.89 -6.87 -3.71
N TYR A 248 21.99 -7.79 -4.04
CA TYR A 248 20.86 -8.16 -3.18
C TYR A 248 21.32 -8.84 -1.88
N TYR A 249 22.35 -9.70 -1.98
CA TYR A 249 22.96 -10.36 -0.84
C TYR A 249 23.60 -9.35 0.12
N ASP A 250 24.40 -8.42 -0.41
CA ASP A 250 25.00 -7.35 0.37
C ASP A 250 23.95 -6.50 1.08
N TYR A 251 22.86 -6.17 0.40
CA TYR A 251 21.74 -5.47 1.00
C TYR A 251 21.11 -6.25 2.17
N ILE A 252 20.81 -7.56 1.99
CA ILE A 252 20.20 -8.37 3.04
C ILE A 252 21.13 -8.56 4.23
N VAL A 253 22.45 -8.72 3.97
CA VAL A 253 23.41 -9.06 5.02
C VAL A 253 23.89 -7.82 5.77
N PHE A 254 24.19 -6.71 5.08
CA PHE A 254 24.92 -5.59 5.66
C PHE A 254 24.06 -4.35 5.95
N GLU A 255 22.98 -4.09 5.21
CA GLU A 255 22.18 -2.87 5.42
C GLU A 255 21.16 -2.97 6.57
N HIS A 256 20.93 -4.16 7.14
CA HIS A 256 19.98 -4.32 8.24
C HIS A 256 20.65 -4.30 9.61
N LYS A 257 20.58 -3.15 10.30
CA LYS A 257 21.09 -2.95 11.68
C LYS A 257 20.28 -3.69 12.78
N TYR A 258 19.18 -4.35 12.46
CA TYR A 258 18.36 -5.01 13.49
C TYR A 258 18.54 -6.52 13.48
N TYR A 259 19.41 -6.97 14.37
CA TYR A 259 19.58 -8.39 14.69
C TYR A 259 18.51 -8.78 15.72
N ASN A 260 17.39 -9.28 15.26
CA ASN A 260 16.28 -9.70 16.13
C ASN A 260 16.56 -11.13 16.68
N ALA A 261 16.26 -11.36 17.98
CA ALA A 261 16.42 -12.66 18.61
C ALA A 261 15.61 -13.78 17.89
N ARG A 262 14.51 -13.44 17.26
CA ARG A 262 13.72 -14.38 16.46
C ARG A 262 14.44 -14.82 15.18
N VAL A 263 15.09 -13.92 14.47
CA VAL A 263 15.88 -14.25 13.28
C VAL A 263 17.02 -15.19 13.63
N ARG A 264 17.67 -15.00 14.80
CA ARG A 264 18.70 -15.94 15.30
C ARG A 264 18.14 -17.34 15.54
N ALA A 265 16.91 -17.45 16.07
CA ALA A 265 16.29 -18.75 16.29
C ALA A 265 16.01 -19.47 14.96
N TYR A 266 15.53 -18.73 13.94
CA TYR A 266 15.37 -19.29 12.60
C TYR A 266 16.70 -19.65 11.95
N GLU A 267 17.74 -18.81 12.07
CA GLU A 267 19.08 -19.09 11.55
C GLU A 267 19.64 -20.40 12.13
N LYS A 268 19.52 -20.57 13.45
CA LYS A 268 19.93 -21.83 14.09
C LYS A 268 19.17 -23.02 13.54
N ALA A 269 17.85 -22.95 13.43
CA ALA A 269 17.03 -24.02 12.87
C ALA A 269 17.39 -24.35 11.41
N VAL A 270 17.72 -23.33 10.61
CA VAL A 270 18.15 -23.52 9.21
C VAL A 270 19.53 -24.18 9.15
N LEU A 271 20.46 -23.82 10.04
CA LEU A 271 21.78 -24.48 10.15
C LEU A 271 21.63 -25.97 10.51
N ASP A 272 20.77 -26.29 11.48
CA ASP A 272 20.46 -27.69 11.87
C ASP A 272 19.90 -28.47 10.64
N VAL A 273 19.10 -27.84 9.80
CA VAL A 273 18.60 -28.46 8.54
C VAL A 273 19.74 -28.66 7.54
N PHE A 274 20.64 -27.69 7.37
CA PHE A 274 21.79 -27.80 6.46
C PHE A 274 22.76 -28.91 6.86
N GLU A 275 23.02 -29.07 8.18
CA GLU A 275 23.81 -30.19 8.71
C GLU A 275 23.13 -31.53 8.41
N HIS A 276 21.82 -31.62 8.62
CA HIS A 276 21.04 -32.79 8.29
C HIS A 276 21.06 -33.15 6.78
N MET A 277 21.01 -32.15 5.92
CA MET A 277 21.12 -32.32 4.47
C MET A 277 22.50 -32.83 4.05
N LEU A 278 23.55 -32.34 4.68
CA LEU A 278 24.91 -32.82 4.46
C LEU A 278 25.03 -34.30 4.92
N ASP A 279 24.59 -34.62 6.13
CA ASP A 279 24.75 -35.96 6.72
C ASP A 279 23.94 -37.01 5.98
N ARG A 280 22.75 -36.69 5.49
CA ARG A 280 21.81 -37.67 4.94
C ARG A 280 21.87 -37.75 3.41
N TYR A 281 22.17 -36.66 2.77
CA TYR A 281 22.07 -36.53 1.31
C TYR A 281 23.39 -36.15 0.64
N ASP A 282 24.46 -35.92 1.41
CA ASP A 282 25.77 -35.41 0.92
C ASP A 282 25.64 -34.07 0.17
N ILE A 283 24.67 -33.24 0.59
CA ILE A 283 24.42 -31.92 0.01
C ILE A 283 25.04 -30.88 0.92
N TYR A 284 26.14 -30.25 0.46
CA TYR A 284 26.77 -29.15 1.15
C TYR A 284 26.12 -27.81 0.81
N ILE A 285 25.60 -27.09 1.81
CA ILE A 285 25.09 -25.73 1.69
C ILE A 285 25.98 -24.84 2.58
N PRO A 286 26.56 -23.74 2.03
CA PRO A 286 27.37 -22.83 2.82
C PRO A 286 26.59 -22.23 4.00
N SER A 287 27.22 -22.20 5.19
CA SER A 287 26.56 -21.75 6.44
C SER A 287 26.07 -20.28 6.37
N ASN A 288 26.72 -19.43 5.56
CA ASN A 288 26.28 -18.05 5.34
C ASN A 288 24.91 -17.94 4.65
N CYS A 289 24.48 -18.96 3.92
CA CYS A 289 23.15 -19.03 3.33
C CYS A 289 22.06 -19.16 4.40
N ALA A 290 22.37 -19.69 5.59
CA ALA A 290 21.38 -19.85 6.65
C ALA A 290 20.79 -18.52 7.12
N PHE A 291 21.59 -17.48 7.17
CA PHE A 291 21.15 -16.13 7.53
C PHE A 291 20.14 -15.56 6.51
N VAL A 292 20.38 -15.75 5.22
CA VAL A 292 19.51 -15.30 4.13
C VAL A 292 18.16 -16.04 4.21
N VAL A 293 18.22 -17.38 4.33
CA VAL A 293 17.02 -18.23 4.43
C VAL A 293 16.21 -17.90 5.68
N ALA A 294 16.86 -17.70 6.83
CA ALA A 294 16.20 -17.32 8.07
C ALA A 294 15.46 -15.99 7.95
N ARG A 295 16.01 -15.04 7.20
CA ARG A 295 15.36 -13.76 6.94
C ARG A 295 14.18 -13.86 6.01
N VAL A 296 14.28 -14.66 4.95
CA VAL A 296 13.15 -14.93 4.05
C VAL A 296 12.00 -15.61 4.79
N ILE A 297 12.30 -16.52 5.75
CA ILE A 297 11.27 -17.18 6.57
C ILE A 297 10.63 -16.19 7.56
N TYR A 298 11.40 -15.20 8.03
CA TYR A 298 10.92 -14.24 9.02
C TYR A 298 10.13 -13.07 8.37
N SER A 299 10.35 -12.74 7.10
CA SER A 299 9.67 -11.67 6.37
C SER A 299 8.22 -12.05 6.04
#